data_eb4d25bf27ae66fd7f2da59065ca3e71
#
_entry.id   eb4d25bf27ae66fd7f2da59065ca3e71
#
_cell.length_a   1.000
_cell.length_b   1.000
_cell.length_c   1.000
_cell.angle_alpha   90.00
_cell.angle_beta   90.00
_cell.angle_gamma   90.00
#
_symmetry.space_group_name_H-M   'P 1'
#
loop_
_entity.id
_entity.type
_entity.pdbx_description
1 polymer ?
#
loop_
_entity_poly.entity_id
_entity_poly.type
_entity_poly.pdbx_seq_one_letter_code
_entity_poly.pdbx_strand_id
1 'polypeptide(L)'
;MLADLAMRAGRQVVVFDLFGDLDLRRSASRVVRRDGLTALVDAAMAEAPGAVVYGASFENHPALVARLGERHTLLGNPPATLRAVRDPARLGAALSDLPFPRTSGTAPSSGRWLRKPLRGGGGVRVQEWHGGAPRAGTYLQERIEGIPCSAAAVGDGKDAVVLGLTEQLVGERAFGVGGYRWCGNVVPARVPILGQARAVCSRVAAAFGLRGLFGVDFIWDGERAWTIEVNPRPTASLEAIEAAYGTGVFDAHLRACAGELPEIEPEPIRAAGKAVLFATEDATAPDTERWLERGVRDVPHPGERIAAGHPICTVVTTAATPEEALAGLEQEAARLRAELRVEVVAGG
;
A
#
# COMPACT_ATOMS: atom_id res chain seq x y z
N MET A 1 9.47 -0.68 5.31
CA MET A 1 8.75 -1.85 4.76
C MET A 1 9.50 -2.54 3.61
N LEU A 2 9.49 -2.02 2.35
CA LEU A 2 10.06 -2.75 1.19
C LEU A 2 11.54 -3.10 1.37
N ALA A 3 12.33 -2.20 1.94
CA ALA A 3 13.72 -2.45 2.29
C ALA A 3 13.88 -3.60 3.30
N ASP A 4 13.03 -3.63 4.35
CA ASP A 4 13.06 -4.69 5.35
C ASP A 4 12.73 -6.06 4.76
N LEU A 5 11.72 -6.11 3.87
CA LEU A 5 11.38 -7.35 3.15
C LEU A 5 12.57 -7.84 2.31
N ALA A 6 13.24 -6.93 1.60
CA ALA A 6 14.42 -7.26 0.79
C ALA A 6 15.61 -7.73 1.66
N MET A 7 15.85 -7.08 2.80
CA MET A 7 16.93 -7.48 3.72
C MET A 7 16.66 -8.81 4.38
N ARG A 8 15.42 -9.10 4.78
CA ARG A 8 15.03 -10.43 5.28
C ARG A 8 15.20 -11.52 4.23
N ALA A 9 15.06 -11.18 2.95
CA ALA A 9 15.41 -12.05 1.82
C ALA A 9 16.92 -12.10 1.51
N GLY A 10 17.78 -11.62 2.42
CA GLY A 10 19.24 -11.66 2.29
C GLY A 10 19.83 -10.69 1.26
N ARG A 11 19.08 -9.65 0.85
CA ARG A 11 19.56 -8.67 -0.13
C ARG A 11 20.22 -7.47 0.55
N GLN A 12 21.35 -7.06 0.02
CA GLN A 12 21.94 -5.75 0.36
C GLN A 12 21.23 -4.67 -0.47
N VAL A 13 20.72 -3.63 0.21
CA VAL A 13 19.92 -2.59 -0.42
C VAL A 13 20.48 -1.19 -0.17
N VAL A 14 20.44 -0.38 -1.22
CA VAL A 14 20.57 1.08 -1.12
C VAL A 14 19.15 1.65 -1.25
N VAL A 15 18.74 2.43 -0.28
CA VAL A 15 17.38 2.95 -0.19
C VAL A 15 17.35 4.45 -0.50
N PHE A 16 16.50 4.83 -1.44
CA PHE A 16 16.19 6.23 -1.77
C PHE A 16 14.82 6.53 -1.17
N ASP A 17 14.77 7.38 -0.16
CA ASP A 17 13.57 7.58 0.66
C ASP A 17 13.32 9.05 0.96
N LEU A 18 12.04 9.41 1.17
CA LEU A 18 11.63 10.79 1.49
C LEU A 18 11.87 11.15 2.95
N PHE A 19 11.77 10.19 3.87
CA PHE A 19 11.81 10.39 5.31
C PHE A 19 13.17 9.97 5.89
N GLY A 20 13.66 8.79 5.51
CA GLY A 20 14.90 8.24 6.01
C GLY A 20 14.79 7.88 7.48
N ASP A 21 13.70 7.24 7.85
CA ASP A 21 13.30 6.87 9.20
C ASP A 21 14.40 6.17 9.99
N LEU A 22 14.30 6.23 11.31
CA LEU A 22 15.34 5.78 12.22
C LEU A 22 15.63 4.28 12.09
N ASP A 23 14.60 3.45 11.99
CA ASP A 23 14.69 1.99 11.76
C ASP A 23 15.32 1.68 10.40
N LEU A 24 14.95 2.42 9.35
CA LEU A 24 15.51 2.25 8.01
C LEU A 24 17.03 2.52 8.01
N ARG A 25 17.49 3.58 8.69
CA ARG A 25 18.90 3.92 8.77
C ARG A 25 19.74 2.90 9.53
N ARG A 26 19.12 2.17 10.48
CA ARG A 26 19.81 1.11 11.24
C ARG A 26 19.96 -0.17 10.47
N SER A 27 19.05 -0.43 9.54
CA SER A 27 18.95 -1.73 8.85
C SER A 27 19.51 -1.71 7.43
N ALA A 28 19.32 -0.64 6.65
CA ALA A 28 19.78 -0.56 5.27
C ALA A 28 21.30 -0.31 5.17
N SER A 29 21.93 -0.87 4.12
CA SER A 29 23.36 -0.65 3.85
C SER A 29 23.70 0.83 3.63
N ARG A 30 22.79 1.56 2.99
CA ARG A 30 22.85 3.01 2.78
C ARG A 30 21.47 3.58 2.54
N VAL A 31 21.16 4.72 3.14
CA VAL A 31 19.94 5.50 2.93
C VAL A 31 20.28 6.86 2.33
N VAL A 32 19.60 7.20 1.24
CA VAL A 32 19.72 8.48 0.55
C VAL A 32 18.38 9.20 0.66
N ARG A 33 18.29 10.16 1.59
CA ARG A 33 17.10 11.01 1.77
C ARG A 33 17.10 12.15 0.77
N ARG A 34 15.95 12.41 0.10
CA ARG A 34 15.73 13.56 -0.77
C ARG A 34 14.29 14.03 -0.66
N ASP A 35 14.08 15.31 -0.90
CA ASP A 35 12.75 15.91 -0.90
C ASP A 35 12.10 15.78 -2.28
N GLY A 36 11.14 14.88 -2.41
CA GLY A 36 10.36 14.64 -3.62
C GLY A 36 10.92 13.56 -4.55
N LEU A 37 9.99 12.95 -5.29
CA LEU A 37 10.29 11.77 -6.14
C LEU A 37 11.29 12.05 -7.26
N THR A 38 11.29 13.25 -7.83
CA THR A 38 12.24 13.63 -8.90
C THR A 38 13.67 13.62 -8.36
N ALA A 39 13.90 14.22 -7.19
CA ALA A 39 15.22 14.25 -6.57
C ALA A 39 15.70 12.85 -6.12
N LEU A 40 14.77 11.97 -5.71
CA LEU A 40 15.10 10.56 -5.45
C LEU A 40 15.56 9.84 -6.74
N VAL A 41 14.85 10.06 -7.85
CA VAL A 41 15.25 9.48 -9.15
C VAL A 41 16.59 10.05 -9.61
N ASP A 42 16.83 11.36 -9.48
CA ASP A 42 18.12 11.97 -9.83
C ASP A 42 19.27 11.34 -9.03
N ALA A 43 19.07 11.10 -7.74
CA ALA A 43 20.05 10.44 -6.90
C ALA A 43 20.27 8.98 -7.30
N ALA A 44 19.20 8.24 -7.61
CA ALA A 44 19.30 6.86 -8.09
C ALA A 44 20.02 6.78 -9.44
N MET A 45 19.76 7.71 -10.36
CA MET A 45 20.43 7.78 -11.68
C MET A 45 21.94 8.09 -11.57
N ALA A 46 22.40 8.62 -10.46
CA ALA A 46 23.83 8.83 -10.20
C ALA A 46 24.56 7.54 -9.75
N GLU A 47 23.83 6.51 -9.33
CA GLU A 47 24.42 5.24 -8.93
C GLU A 47 24.89 4.39 -10.12
N ALA A 48 25.70 3.39 -9.83
CA ALA A 48 26.06 2.37 -10.81
C ALA A 48 24.80 1.60 -11.28
N PRO A 49 24.74 1.12 -12.55
CA PRO A 49 23.63 0.31 -13.02
C PRO A 49 23.37 -0.90 -12.11
N GLY A 50 22.10 -1.14 -11.81
CA GLY A 50 21.69 -2.21 -10.91
C GLY A 50 20.20 -2.51 -11.05
N ALA A 51 19.68 -3.42 -10.23
CA ALA A 51 18.25 -3.70 -10.15
C ALA A 51 17.55 -2.66 -9.28
N VAL A 52 16.36 -2.21 -9.67
CA VAL A 52 15.56 -1.26 -8.92
C VAL A 52 14.12 -1.76 -8.74
N VAL A 53 13.63 -1.68 -7.49
CA VAL A 53 12.23 -1.86 -7.13
C VAL A 53 11.70 -0.51 -6.65
N TYR A 54 10.59 -0.07 -7.19
CA TYR A 54 9.95 1.19 -6.77
C TYR A 54 8.71 0.91 -5.90
N GLY A 55 8.46 1.80 -4.94
CA GLY A 55 7.35 1.72 -3.99
C GLY A 55 6.15 2.59 -4.38
N ALA A 56 5.32 2.89 -3.38
CA ALA A 56 4.14 3.70 -3.52
C ALA A 56 4.43 5.10 -4.11
N SER A 57 3.42 5.66 -4.76
CA SER A 57 3.42 6.92 -5.51
C SER A 57 4.04 6.87 -6.91
N PHE A 58 5.00 5.99 -7.19
CA PHE A 58 5.62 5.88 -8.51
C PHE A 58 4.62 5.45 -9.61
N GLU A 59 3.58 4.71 -9.25
CA GLU A 59 2.48 4.36 -10.17
C GLU A 59 1.77 5.58 -10.76
N ASN A 60 1.85 6.72 -10.07
CA ASN A 60 1.32 8.00 -10.53
C ASN A 60 2.30 8.81 -11.38
N HIS A 61 3.56 8.37 -11.47
CA HIS A 61 4.67 9.04 -12.14
C HIS A 61 5.40 8.14 -13.15
N PRO A 62 4.70 7.59 -14.19
CA PRO A 62 5.32 6.68 -15.15
C PRO A 62 6.55 7.25 -15.89
N ALA A 63 6.66 8.57 -16.01
CA ALA A 63 7.83 9.21 -16.62
C ALA A 63 9.09 9.05 -15.74
N LEU A 64 8.95 9.10 -14.42
CA LEU A 64 10.06 8.85 -13.49
C LEU A 64 10.50 7.39 -13.52
N VAL A 65 9.54 6.46 -13.63
CA VAL A 65 9.85 5.03 -13.80
C VAL A 65 10.54 4.77 -15.15
N ALA A 66 10.15 5.47 -16.23
CA ALA A 66 10.85 5.41 -17.52
C ALA A 66 12.32 5.80 -17.36
N ARG A 67 12.59 6.93 -16.69
CA ARG A 67 13.96 7.40 -16.41
C ARG A 67 14.80 6.38 -15.65
N LEU A 68 14.23 5.78 -14.59
CA LEU A 68 14.94 4.72 -13.87
C LEU A 68 15.33 3.55 -14.80
N GLY A 69 14.43 3.18 -15.73
CA GLY A 69 14.65 2.11 -16.71
C GLY A 69 15.71 2.41 -17.77
N GLU A 70 16.11 3.67 -17.96
CA GLU A 70 17.20 4.05 -18.88
C GLU A 70 18.57 3.60 -18.38
N ARG A 71 18.73 3.38 -17.06
CA ARG A 71 19.99 3.05 -16.44
C ARG A 71 19.95 1.76 -15.63
N HIS A 72 18.80 1.43 -15.04
CA HIS A 72 18.62 0.32 -14.13
C HIS A 72 17.66 -0.73 -14.68
N THR A 73 17.83 -1.98 -14.27
CA THR A 73 16.86 -3.04 -14.54
C THR A 73 15.64 -2.86 -13.62
N LEU A 74 14.48 -2.55 -14.20
CA LEU A 74 13.24 -2.43 -13.43
C LEU A 74 12.77 -3.83 -13.00
N LEU A 75 12.74 -4.08 -11.70
CA LEU A 75 12.05 -5.24 -11.12
C LEU A 75 10.64 -4.79 -10.73
N GLY A 76 9.70 -4.94 -11.64
CA GLY A 76 8.32 -4.50 -11.53
C GLY A 76 7.73 -4.06 -12.85
N ASN A 77 6.64 -3.31 -12.80
CA ASN A 77 5.86 -2.96 -13.97
C ASN A 77 6.44 -1.78 -14.75
N PRO A 78 6.56 -1.86 -16.10
CA PRO A 78 7.06 -0.77 -16.93
C PRO A 78 6.04 0.38 -17.03
N PRO A 79 6.47 1.58 -17.47
CA PRO A 79 5.63 2.77 -17.56
C PRO A 79 4.33 2.60 -18.36
N ALA A 80 4.34 1.76 -19.39
CA ALA A 80 3.16 1.48 -20.22
C ALA A 80 2.09 0.73 -19.43
N THR A 81 2.48 -0.30 -18.67
CA THR A 81 1.60 -1.06 -17.76
C THR A 81 1.03 -0.16 -16.68
N LEU A 82 1.85 0.71 -16.05
CA LEU A 82 1.36 1.66 -15.04
C LEU A 82 0.25 2.56 -15.59
N ARG A 83 0.44 3.11 -16.78
CA ARG A 83 -0.59 3.94 -17.43
C ARG A 83 -1.85 3.17 -17.79
N ALA A 84 -1.70 1.93 -18.25
CA ALA A 84 -2.83 1.13 -18.71
C ALA A 84 -3.72 0.66 -17.57
N VAL A 85 -3.13 0.10 -16.50
CA VAL A 85 -3.89 -0.46 -15.37
C VAL A 85 -4.52 0.62 -14.49
N ARG A 86 -3.94 1.83 -14.48
CA ARG A 86 -4.47 2.99 -13.75
C ARG A 86 -5.53 3.78 -14.52
N ASP A 87 -5.86 3.38 -15.73
CA ASP A 87 -6.97 3.94 -16.52
C ASP A 87 -8.28 3.22 -16.13
N PRO A 88 -9.27 3.91 -15.50
CA PRO A 88 -10.50 3.28 -15.04
C PRO A 88 -11.33 2.65 -16.17
N ALA A 89 -11.28 3.21 -17.38
CA ALA A 89 -12.02 2.69 -18.52
C ALA A 89 -11.39 1.38 -19.04
N ARG A 90 -10.05 1.33 -19.12
CA ARG A 90 -9.32 0.12 -19.51
C ARG A 90 -9.48 -0.99 -18.46
N LEU A 91 -9.41 -0.63 -17.17
CA LEU A 91 -9.60 -1.59 -16.09
C LEU A 91 -11.03 -2.15 -16.12
N GLY A 92 -12.05 -1.29 -16.26
CA GLY A 92 -13.44 -1.72 -16.40
C GLY A 92 -13.69 -2.61 -17.62
N ALA A 93 -13.05 -2.32 -18.76
CA ALA A 93 -13.13 -3.16 -19.95
C ALA A 93 -12.49 -4.55 -19.74
N ALA A 94 -11.33 -4.62 -19.06
CA ALA A 94 -10.67 -5.89 -18.74
C ALA A 94 -11.45 -6.74 -17.75
N LEU A 95 -12.30 -6.14 -16.89
CA LEU A 95 -13.11 -6.76 -15.86
C LEU A 95 -14.60 -6.75 -16.20
N SER A 96 -14.98 -6.65 -17.48
CA SER A 96 -16.38 -6.46 -17.91
C SER A 96 -17.35 -7.57 -17.51
N ASP A 97 -16.85 -8.78 -17.27
CA ASP A 97 -17.58 -9.97 -16.81
C ASP A 97 -17.38 -10.28 -15.30
N LEU A 98 -16.66 -9.41 -14.59
CA LEU A 98 -16.37 -9.52 -13.15
C LEU A 98 -16.95 -8.31 -12.40
N PRO A 99 -17.21 -8.42 -11.08
CA PRO A 99 -17.72 -7.29 -10.30
C PRO A 99 -16.78 -6.10 -10.34
N PHE A 100 -17.20 -5.05 -11.03
CA PHE A 100 -16.51 -3.79 -11.17
C PHE A 100 -17.52 -2.63 -11.07
N PRO A 101 -17.36 -1.64 -10.17
CA PRO A 101 -18.28 -0.54 -10.05
C PRO A 101 -18.34 0.29 -11.33
N ARG A 102 -19.52 0.79 -11.68
CA ARG A 102 -19.64 1.71 -12.81
C ARG A 102 -18.70 2.91 -12.64
N THR A 103 -18.07 3.32 -13.72
CA THR A 103 -17.21 4.50 -13.76
C THR A 103 -17.74 5.50 -14.79
N SER A 104 -17.55 6.80 -14.52
CA SER A 104 -17.97 7.86 -15.44
C SER A 104 -17.02 9.04 -15.43
N GLY A 105 -16.78 9.61 -16.61
CA GLY A 105 -16.13 10.92 -16.79
C GLY A 105 -17.12 12.08 -16.82
N THR A 106 -18.44 11.81 -16.84
CA THR A 106 -19.52 12.79 -16.87
C THR A 106 -20.46 12.60 -15.68
N ALA A 107 -21.31 13.60 -15.41
CA ALA A 107 -22.27 13.55 -14.30
C ALA A 107 -23.31 12.42 -14.51
N PRO A 108 -23.38 11.41 -13.61
CA PRO A 108 -24.41 10.38 -13.68
C PRO A 108 -25.79 10.92 -13.31
N SER A 109 -26.84 10.32 -13.87
CA SER A 109 -28.25 10.72 -13.61
C SER A 109 -28.81 10.14 -12.31
N SER A 110 -28.21 9.11 -11.74
CA SER A 110 -28.71 8.42 -10.54
C SER A 110 -27.60 7.62 -9.83
N GLY A 111 -27.87 7.17 -8.60
CA GLY A 111 -26.94 6.37 -7.78
C GLY A 111 -26.06 7.21 -6.84
N ARG A 112 -25.32 6.53 -5.97
CA ARG A 112 -24.32 7.13 -5.09
C ARG A 112 -22.95 6.99 -5.72
N TRP A 113 -22.18 8.06 -5.74
CA TRP A 113 -20.92 8.10 -6.46
C TRP A 113 -19.80 8.70 -5.61
N LEU A 114 -18.60 8.21 -5.85
CA LEU A 114 -17.38 8.77 -5.29
C LEU A 114 -16.63 9.51 -6.39
N ARG A 115 -16.12 10.70 -6.08
CA ARG A 115 -15.14 11.39 -6.90
C ARG A 115 -13.74 10.91 -6.47
N LYS A 116 -13.03 10.29 -7.39
CA LYS A 116 -11.69 9.75 -7.17
C LYS A 116 -10.66 10.47 -8.04
N PRO A 117 -9.45 10.77 -7.53
CA PRO A 117 -8.39 11.31 -8.38
C PRO A 117 -7.87 10.23 -9.33
N LEU A 118 -7.56 10.61 -10.58
CA LEU A 118 -6.89 9.73 -11.55
C LEU A 118 -5.45 9.38 -11.09
N ARG A 119 -4.83 10.29 -10.33
CA ARG A 119 -3.51 10.08 -9.71
C ARG A 119 -3.64 10.25 -8.21
N GLY A 120 -3.44 9.18 -7.48
CA GLY A 120 -3.60 9.16 -6.02
C GLY A 120 -3.36 7.77 -5.45
N GLY A 121 -3.49 7.65 -4.14
CA GLY A 121 -3.40 6.40 -3.40
C GLY A 121 -3.88 6.60 -1.97
N GLY A 122 -4.12 5.49 -1.24
CA GLY A 122 -4.50 5.51 0.16
C GLY A 122 -5.81 6.26 0.48
N GLY A 123 -6.73 6.37 -0.47
CA GLY A 123 -8.00 7.06 -0.28
C GLY A 123 -7.92 8.60 -0.15
N VAL A 124 -6.73 9.17 -0.28
CA VAL A 124 -6.53 10.63 -0.19
C VAL A 124 -7.29 11.33 -1.31
N ARG A 125 -8.09 12.35 -0.96
CA ARG A 125 -8.97 13.12 -1.87
C ARG A 125 -10.12 12.31 -2.51
N VAL A 126 -10.40 11.10 -2.04
CA VAL A 126 -11.66 10.42 -2.34
C VAL A 126 -12.78 11.09 -1.56
N GLN A 127 -13.86 11.45 -2.22
CA GLN A 127 -14.98 12.16 -1.62
C GLN A 127 -16.30 11.71 -2.22
N GLU A 128 -17.38 11.78 -1.45
CA GLU A 128 -18.72 11.61 -2.01
C GLU A 128 -18.98 12.71 -3.05
N TRP A 129 -19.60 12.30 -4.15
CA TRP A 129 -20.00 13.23 -5.18
C TRP A 129 -21.46 13.65 -4.97
N HIS A 130 -21.70 14.95 -4.83
CA HIS A 130 -23.03 15.52 -4.57
C HIS A 130 -23.59 16.31 -5.77
N GLY A 131 -23.12 16.00 -6.97
CA GLY A 131 -23.58 16.67 -8.19
C GLY A 131 -22.55 17.63 -8.80
N GLY A 132 -22.92 18.21 -9.95
CA GLY A 132 -22.05 19.09 -10.73
C GLY A 132 -21.10 18.36 -11.69
N ALA A 133 -20.36 19.12 -12.49
CA ALA A 133 -19.38 18.56 -13.41
C ALA A 133 -18.21 17.91 -12.67
N PRO A 134 -17.70 16.75 -13.12
CA PRO A 134 -16.47 16.17 -12.59
C PRO A 134 -15.30 17.14 -12.75
N ARG A 135 -14.43 17.21 -11.74
CA ARG A 135 -13.24 18.08 -11.78
C ARG A 135 -12.17 17.47 -12.68
N ALA A 136 -11.40 18.30 -13.36
CA ALA A 136 -10.24 17.85 -14.13
C ALA A 136 -9.29 16.99 -13.27
N GLY A 137 -8.76 15.91 -13.85
CA GLY A 137 -7.89 14.96 -13.14
C GLY A 137 -8.62 14.03 -12.16
N THR A 138 -9.97 13.97 -12.23
CA THR A 138 -10.80 13.04 -11.44
C THR A 138 -11.75 12.25 -12.33
N TYR A 139 -12.28 11.17 -11.79
CA TYR A 139 -13.38 10.39 -12.36
C TYR A 139 -14.39 10.07 -11.26
N LEU A 140 -15.58 9.65 -11.67
CA LEU A 140 -16.61 9.16 -10.76
C LEU A 140 -16.63 7.64 -10.80
N GLN A 141 -16.71 7.03 -9.61
CA GLN A 141 -16.94 5.60 -9.44
C GLN A 141 -18.14 5.40 -8.54
N GLU A 142 -19.00 4.46 -8.93
CA GLU A 142 -20.16 4.08 -8.13
C GLU A 142 -19.72 3.67 -6.73
N ARG A 143 -20.42 4.17 -5.70
CA ARG A 143 -20.15 3.81 -4.32
C ARG A 143 -20.79 2.46 -4.01
N ILE A 144 -19.95 1.49 -3.70
CA ILE A 144 -20.37 0.18 -3.18
C ILE A 144 -20.28 0.24 -1.65
N GLU A 145 -21.34 -0.21 -0.98
CA GLU A 145 -21.37 -0.41 0.48
C GLU A 145 -20.83 -1.80 0.81
N GLY A 146 -20.03 -1.92 1.84
CA GLY A 146 -19.48 -3.23 2.26
C GLY A 146 -18.16 -3.11 3.01
N ILE A 147 -17.49 -4.25 3.14
CA ILE A 147 -16.22 -4.40 3.85
C ILE A 147 -15.07 -4.14 2.89
N PRO A 148 -14.22 -3.14 3.15
CA PRO A 148 -13.03 -2.91 2.34
C PRO A 148 -12.00 -4.02 2.59
N CYS A 149 -11.51 -4.61 1.52
CA CYS A 149 -10.53 -5.69 1.58
C CYS A 149 -9.55 -5.60 0.40
N SER A 150 -8.46 -6.34 0.46
CA SER A 150 -7.49 -6.39 -0.62
C SER A 150 -6.83 -7.76 -0.76
N ALA A 151 -6.36 -8.04 -1.96
CA ALA A 151 -5.46 -9.14 -2.25
C ALA A 151 -4.07 -8.59 -2.57
N ALA A 152 -3.03 -9.17 -1.97
CA ALA A 152 -1.68 -9.05 -2.50
C ALA A 152 -1.37 -10.27 -3.36
N ALA A 153 -0.81 -10.03 -4.53
CA ALA A 153 -0.50 -11.08 -5.50
C ALA A 153 0.87 -10.84 -6.17
N VAL A 154 1.40 -11.89 -6.79
CA VAL A 154 2.52 -11.82 -7.70
C VAL A 154 2.08 -12.28 -9.09
N GLY A 155 2.55 -11.57 -10.13
CA GLY A 155 2.26 -11.89 -11.53
C GLY A 155 3.52 -12.11 -12.35
N ASP A 156 3.45 -12.96 -13.37
CA ASP A 156 4.52 -13.23 -14.33
C ASP A 156 4.30 -12.52 -15.67
N GLY A 157 3.22 -11.73 -15.75
CA GLY A 157 2.78 -11.04 -16.96
C GLY A 157 1.74 -11.81 -17.77
N LYS A 158 1.36 -13.01 -17.35
CA LYS A 158 0.35 -13.87 -18.00
C LYS A 158 -0.68 -14.40 -17.01
N ASP A 159 -0.24 -14.69 -15.80
CA ASP A 159 -1.04 -15.21 -14.71
C ASP A 159 -0.56 -14.64 -13.37
N ALA A 160 -1.29 -14.94 -12.29
CA ALA A 160 -0.96 -14.47 -10.95
C ALA A 160 -1.32 -15.48 -9.87
N VAL A 161 -0.55 -15.41 -8.76
CA VAL A 161 -0.83 -16.16 -7.52
C VAL A 161 -1.12 -15.17 -6.41
N VAL A 162 -2.21 -15.39 -5.66
CA VAL A 162 -2.58 -14.61 -4.49
C VAL A 162 -1.71 -15.03 -3.31
N LEU A 163 -0.98 -14.09 -2.72
CA LEU A 163 -0.11 -14.33 -1.56
C LEU A 163 -0.85 -14.16 -0.23
N GLY A 164 -1.94 -13.41 -0.22
CA GLY A 164 -2.75 -13.22 0.97
C GLY A 164 -3.87 -12.21 0.76
N LEU A 165 -4.90 -12.35 1.61
CA LEU A 165 -6.07 -11.48 1.67
C LEU A 165 -6.09 -10.68 2.95
N THR A 166 -6.49 -9.43 2.87
CA THR A 166 -6.56 -8.54 4.03
C THR A 166 -7.90 -7.81 4.10
N GLU A 167 -8.38 -7.54 5.29
CA GLU A 167 -9.34 -6.47 5.52
C GLU A 167 -8.59 -5.16 5.67
N GLN A 168 -9.10 -4.10 5.03
CA GLN A 168 -8.48 -2.78 5.09
C GLN A 168 -9.07 -1.94 6.21
N LEU A 169 -8.23 -1.26 6.96
CA LEU A 169 -8.62 -0.25 7.93
C LEU A 169 -8.73 1.10 7.21
N VAL A 170 -9.96 1.60 7.07
CA VAL A 170 -10.27 2.82 6.31
C VAL A 170 -11.07 3.79 7.16
N GLY A 171 -10.57 5.00 7.33
CA GLY A 171 -11.24 6.04 8.09
C GLY A 171 -11.26 5.82 9.60
N GLU A 172 -10.39 4.97 10.14
CA GLU A 172 -10.37 4.57 11.54
C GLU A 172 -9.79 5.68 12.44
N ARG A 173 -10.65 6.24 13.28
CA ARG A 173 -10.26 7.31 14.21
C ARG A 173 -9.21 6.89 15.22
N ALA A 174 -9.18 5.60 15.57
CA ALA A 174 -8.15 5.05 16.43
C ALA A 174 -6.73 5.30 15.90
N PHE A 175 -6.57 5.40 14.57
CA PHE A 175 -5.27 5.68 13.92
C PHE A 175 -5.14 7.12 13.42
N GLY A 176 -6.05 8.04 13.79
CA GLY A 176 -5.97 9.48 13.51
C GLY A 176 -6.46 9.87 12.12
N VAL A 177 -7.28 9.04 11.48
CA VAL A 177 -7.84 9.34 10.15
C VAL A 177 -9.37 9.29 10.14
N GLY A 178 -9.96 9.74 9.02
CA GLY A 178 -11.40 9.69 8.77
C GLY A 178 -11.69 9.56 7.28
N GLY A 179 -12.98 9.45 6.94
CA GLY A 179 -13.46 9.35 5.57
C GLY A 179 -12.97 8.09 4.87
N TYR A 180 -12.38 8.25 3.68
CA TYR A 180 -11.90 7.14 2.85
C TYR A 180 -10.40 6.88 2.97
N ARG A 181 -9.74 7.51 3.95
CA ARG A 181 -8.29 7.36 4.11
C ARG A 181 -7.93 5.98 4.65
N TRP A 182 -7.12 5.26 3.90
CA TRP A 182 -6.52 4.00 4.34
C TRP A 182 -5.50 4.28 5.45
N CYS A 183 -5.49 3.42 6.48
CA CYS A 183 -4.51 3.50 7.56
C CYS A 183 -3.93 2.14 7.95
N GLY A 184 -4.41 1.04 7.38
CA GLY A 184 -3.85 -0.26 7.76
C GLY A 184 -4.58 -1.45 7.18
N ASN A 185 -4.15 -2.63 7.62
CA ASN A 185 -4.72 -3.91 7.22
C ASN A 185 -4.70 -4.91 8.38
N VAL A 186 -5.69 -5.81 8.39
CA VAL A 186 -5.73 -7.00 9.25
C VAL A 186 -5.73 -8.25 8.35
N VAL A 187 -4.98 -9.27 8.73
CA VAL A 187 -4.70 -10.49 7.97
C VAL A 187 -4.92 -11.71 8.87
N PRO A 188 -5.53 -12.79 8.36
CA PRO A 188 -6.23 -12.90 7.09
C PRO A 188 -7.56 -12.13 7.07
N ALA A 189 -8.05 -11.84 5.86
CA ALA A 189 -9.40 -11.32 5.71
C ALA A 189 -10.44 -12.35 6.16
N ARG A 190 -11.47 -11.87 6.86
CA ARG A 190 -12.58 -12.72 7.37
C ARG A 190 -13.71 -12.93 6.34
N VAL A 191 -13.53 -12.37 5.13
CA VAL A 191 -14.51 -12.45 4.04
C VAL A 191 -14.13 -13.53 3.02
N PRO A 192 -15.09 -14.30 2.44
CA PRO A 192 -14.81 -15.45 1.59
C PRO A 192 -14.55 -15.05 0.13
N ILE A 193 -13.60 -14.16 -0.13
CA ILE A 193 -13.35 -13.59 -1.46
C ILE A 193 -12.25 -14.27 -2.27
N LEU A 194 -11.59 -15.32 -1.76
CA LEU A 194 -10.39 -15.90 -2.38
C LEU A 194 -10.62 -16.32 -3.84
N GLY A 195 -11.73 -16.99 -4.14
CA GLY A 195 -12.04 -17.41 -5.52
C GLY A 195 -12.22 -16.23 -6.49
N GLN A 196 -12.89 -15.17 -6.04
CA GLN A 196 -13.08 -13.95 -6.85
C GLN A 196 -11.75 -13.17 -6.98
N ALA A 197 -10.96 -13.09 -5.89
CA ALA A 197 -9.64 -12.45 -5.90
C ALA A 197 -8.68 -13.14 -6.87
N ARG A 198 -8.64 -14.48 -6.90
CA ARG A 198 -7.87 -15.26 -7.89
C ARG A 198 -8.27 -14.89 -9.32
N ALA A 199 -9.56 -14.95 -9.62
CA ALA A 199 -10.06 -14.64 -10.97
C ALA A 199 -9.68 -13.22 -11.43
N VAL A 200 -9.82 -12.25 -10.53
CA VAL A 200 -9.43 -10.85 -10.83
C VAL A 200 -7.92 -10.72 -10.98
N CYS A 201 -7.11 -11.27 -10.05
CA CYS A 201 -5.64 -11.15 -10.10
C CYS A 201 -5.07 -11.77 -11.38
N SER A 202 -5.50 -12.98 -11.76
CA SER A 202 -5.10 -13.62 -13.03
C SER A 202 -5.54 -12.78 -14.23
N ARG A 203 -6.79 -12.29 -14.23
CA ARG A 203 -7.31 -11.46 -15.32
C ARG A 203 -6.51 -10.19 -15.52
N VAL A 204 -6.22 -9.43 -14.46
CA VAL A 204 -5.46 -8.17 -14.58
C VAL A 204 -3.99 -8.43 -14.91
N ALA A 205 -3.40 -9.53 -14.41
CA ALA A 205 -2.03 -9.92 -14.77
C ALA A 205 -1.92 -10.20 -16.27
N ALA A 206 -2.83 -10.97 -16.84
CA ALA A 206 -2.87 -11.26 -18.27
C ALA A 206 -3.18 -10.02 -19.11
N ALA A 207 -4.21 -9.24 -18.74
CA ALA A 207 -4.67 -8.11 -19.54
C ALA A 207 -3.66 -6.95 -19.60
N PHE A 208 -2.87 -6.73 -18.53
CA PHE A 208 -1.95 -5.61 -18.43
C PHE A 208 -0.48 -6.01 -18.39
N GLY A 209 -0.17 -7.31 -18.41
CA GLY A 209 1.19 -7.83 -18.32
C GLY A 209 1.84 -7.54 -16.97
N LEU A 210 1.10 -7.65 -15.84
CA LEU A 210 1.61 -7.34 -14.51
C LEU A 210 2.70 -8.33 -14.09
N ARG A 211 3.85 -7.80 -13.65
CA ARG A 211 5.00 -8.58 -13.18
C ARG A 211 5.40 -8.19 -11.76
N GLY A 212 5.78 -9.21 -10.98
CA GLY A 212 6.14 -9.04 -9.58
C GLY A 212 4.93 -8.72 -8.70
N LEU A 213 5.17 -8.14 -7.53
CA LEU A 213 4.15 -7.81 -6.55
C LEU A 213 3.18 -6.72 -7.06
N PHE A 214 1.90 -6.96 -6.85
CA PHE A 214 0.83 -5.98 -7.05
C PHE A 214 -0.30 -6.22 -6.04
N GLY A 215 -1.19 -5.25 -5.90
CA GLY A 215 -2.37 -5.37 -5.05
C GLY A 215 -3.65 -5.06 -5.79
N VAL A 216 -4.73 -5.70 -5.39
CA VAL A 216 -6.08 -5.42 -5.88
C VAL A 216 -6.97 -5.09 -4.68
N ASP A 217 -7.63 -3.94 -4.74
CA ASP A 217 -8.53 -3.48 -3.69
C ASP A 217 -9.97 -3.78 -4.06
N PHE A 218 -10.75 -4.26 -3.08
CA PHE A 218 -12.12 -4.69 -3.23
C PHE A 218 -13.04 -4.07 -2.16
N ILE A 219 -14.34 -4.04 -2.47
CA ILE A 219 -15.40 -3.92 -1.47
C ILE A 219 -16.22 -5.21 -1.51
N TRP A 220 -16.32 -5.91 -0.38
CA TRP A 220 -17.19 -7.08 -0.20
C TRP A 220 -18.57 -6.62 0.26
N ASP A 221 -19.59 -6.80 -0.57
CA ASP A 221 -20.97 -6.36 -0.29
C ASP A 221 -21.83 -7.41 0.44
N GLY A 222 -21.24 -8.56 0.80
CA GLY A 222 -21.93 -9.71 1.38
C GLY A 222 -22.10 -10.86 0.38
N GLU A 223 -21.97 -10.59 -0.91
CA GLU A 223 -22.13 -11.59 -1.99
C GLU A 223 -20.95 -11.53 -2.99
N ARG A 224 -20.47 -10.34 -3.32
CA ARG A 224 -19.48 -10.09 -4.38
C ARG A 224 -18.33 -9.22 -3.89
N ALA A 225 -17.13 -9.52 -4.39
CA ALA A 225 -15.96 -8.67 -4.21
C ALA A 225 -15.84 -7.70 -5.41
N TRP A 226 -16.28 -6.46 -5.23
CA TRP A 226 -16.22 -5.41 -6.25
C TRP A 226 -14.82 -4.85 -6.35
N THR A 227 -14.15 -5.03 -7.47
CA THR A 227 -12.80 -4.50 -7.69
C THR A 227 -12.85 -2.99 -7.84
N ILE A 228 -12.19 -2.25 -6.96
CA ILE A 228 -12.24 -0.77 -6.96
C ILE A 228 -10.94 -0.11 -7.41
N GLU A 229 -9.80 -0.81 -7.34
CA GLU A 229 -8.49 -0.32 -7.74
C GLU A 229 -7.49 -1.47 -7.92
N VAL A 230 -6.51 -1.29 -8.81
CA VAL A 230 -5.32 -2.14 -8.93
C VAL A 230 -4.07 -1.30 -8.70
N ASN A 231 -3.22 -1.77 -7.79
CA ASN A 231 -1.96 -1.14 -7.41
C ASN A 231 -0.79 -1.93 -8.04
N PRO A 232 -0.22 -1.53 -9.18
CA PRO A 232 0.78 -2.29 -9.93
C PRO A 232 2.19 -2.19 -9.32
N ARG A 233 2.30 -2.42 -8.02
CA ARG A 233 3.52 -2.29 -7.22
C ARG A 233 3.39 -3.00 -5.88
N PRO A 234 4.48 -3.22 -5.12
CA PRO A 234 4.41 -3.66 -3.74
C PRO A 234 3.49 -2.78 -2.89
N THR A 235 2.56 -3.37 -2.15
CA THR A 235 1.58 -2.68 -1.30
C THR A 235 2.01 -2.67 0.16
N ALA A 236 1.46 -1.76 0.95
CA ALA A 236 1.82 -1.62 2.36
C ALA A 236 1.35 -2.80 3.24
N SER A 237 0.41 -3.61 2.75
CA SER A 237 -0.10 -4.82 3.44
C SER A 237 0.92 -5.97 3.52
N LEU A 238 1.99 -5.93 2.70
CA LEU A 238 2.95 -7.05 2.57
C LEU A 238 3.66 -7.41 3.87
N GLU A 239 3.91 -6.46 4.77
CA GLU A 239 4.50 -6.77 6.09
C GLU A 239 3.57 -7.64 6.95
N ALA A 240 2.28 -7.27 6.99
CA ALA A 240 1.28 -8.06 7.73
C ALA A 240 1.08 -9.43 7.06
N ILE A 241 1.08 -9.49 5.73
CA ILE A 241 0.99 -10.75 4.99
C ILE A 241 2.20 -11.64 5.29
N GLU A 242 3.43 -11.14 5.19
CA GLU A 242 4.63 -11.92 5.51
C GLU A 242 4.61 -12.40 6.96
N ALA A 243 4.17 -11.56 7.90
CA ALA A 243 4.05 -11.92 9.30
C ALA A 243 2.98 -13.00 9.57
N ALA A 244 1.86 -12.96 8.82
CA ALA A 244 0.77 -13.91 8.98
C ALA A 244 1.02 -15.25 8.28
N TYR A 245 1.63 -15.23 7.11
CA TYR A 245 1.81 -16.42 6.26
C TYR A 245 3.20 -17.05 6.37
N GLY A 246 4.20 -16.33 6.91
CA GLY A 246 5.57 -16.81 7.03
C GLY A 246 6.30 -16.99 5.68
N THR A 247 5.78 -16.38 4.61
CA THR A 247 6.32 -16.52 3.25
C THR A 247 7.25 -15.37 2.90
N GLY A 248 8.36 -15.65 2.21
CA GLY A 248 9.25 -14.63 1.68
C GLY A 248 8.64 -13.88 0.50
N VAL A 249 7.81 -12.86 0.76
CA VAL A 249 7.09 -12.12 -0.30
C VAL A 249 8.04 -11.40 -1.26
N PHE A 250 9.24 -11.02 -0.80
CA PHE A 250 10.22 -10.36 -1.66
C PHE A 250 10.89 -11.35 -2.63
N ASP A 251 11.18 -12.57 -2.21
CA ASP A 251 11.70 -13.62 -3.11
C ASP A 251 10.63 -14.03 -4.14
N ALA A 252 9.35 -14.09 -3.73
CA ALA A 252 8.24 -14.30 -4.65
C ALA A 252 8.17 -13.18 -5.71
N HIS A 253 8.41 -11.92 -5.31
CA HIS A 253 8.50 -10.79 -6.24
C HIS A 253 9.61 -10.96 -7.27
N LEU A 254 10.82 -11.31 -6.83
CA LEU A 254 11.97 -11.46 -7.72
C LEU A 254 11.75 -12.60 -8.72
N ARG A 255 11.25 -13.75 -8.25
CA ARG A 255 10.93 -14.90 -9.09
C ARG A 255 9.84 -14.57 -10.11
N ALA A 256 8.77 -13.91 -9.69
CA ALA A 256 7.69 -13.50 -10.58
C ALA A 256 8.16 -12.46 -11.64
N CYS A 257 9.06 -11.55 -11.29
CA CYS A 257 9.71 -10.67 -12.28
C CYS A 257 10.54 -11.45 -13.31
N ALA A 258 11.10 -12.59 -12.93
CA ALA A 258 11.82 -13.53 -13.82
C ALA A 258 10.88 -14.48 -14.61
N GLY A 259 9.57 -14.43 -14.34
CA GLY A 259 8.57 -15.26 -15.01
C GLY A 259 8.23 -16.56 -14.31
N GLU A 260 8.54 -16.67 -13.01
CA GLU A 260 8.29 -17.86 -12.18
C GLU A 260 7.27 -17.54 -11.09
N LEU A 261 6.10 -18.16 -11.10
CA LEU A 261 5.10 -18.05 -10.06
C LEU A 261 5.29 -19.12 -8.97
N PRO A 262 4.84 -18.86 -7.71
CA PRO A 262 4.71 -19.91 -6.69
C PRO A 262 3.76 -21.02 -7.16
N GLU A 263 4.09 -22.26 -6.87
CA GLU A 263 3.25 -23.42 -7.25
C GLU A 263 1.99 -23.53 -6.40
N ILE A 264 2.05 -23.09 -5.15
CA ILE A 264 0.97 -23.20 -4.17
C ILE A 264 0.76 -21.84 -3.50
N GLU A 265 -0.49 -21.46 -3.31
CA GLU A 265 -0.84 -20.31 -2.52
C GLU A 265 -0.54 -20.59 -1.04
N PRO A 266 0.07 -19.63 -0.32
CA PRO A 266 0.35 -19.80 1.09
C PRO A 266 -0.95 -19.78 1.92
N GLU A 267 -0.93 -20.52 3.04
CA GLU A 267 -1.98 -20.44 4.05
C GLU A 267 -1.50 -19.67 5.29
N PRO A 268 -2.38 -18.91 5.97
CA PRO A 268 -1.98 -18.16 7.15
C PRO A 268 -1.68 -19.10 8.33
N ILE A 269 -0.54 -18.86 8.99
CA ILE A 269 -0.13 -19.59 10.20
C ILE A 269 -0.51 -18.85 11.49
N ARG A 270 -0.90 -17.59 11.38
CA ARG A 270 -1.37 -16.72 12.48
C ARG A 270 -2.10 -15.51 11.88
N ALA A 271 -2.71 -14.71 12.74
CA ALA A 271 -3.19 -13.40 12.36
C ALA A 271 -2.09 -12.34 12.53
N ALA A 272 -2.18 -11.27 11.72
CA ALA A 272 -1.32 -10.10 11.84
C ALA A 272 -2.10 -8.83 11.50
N GLY A 273 -1.64 -7.72 12.05
CA GLY A 273 -2.17 -6.40 11.75
C GLY A 273 -1.05 -5.41 11.48
N LYS A 274 -1.34 -4.44 10.63
CA LYS A 274 -0.48 -3.28 10.37
C LYS A 274 -1.33 -2.03 10.35
N ALA A 275 -0.92 -0.99 11.08
CA ALA A 275 -1.57 0.32 11.01
C ALA A 275 -0.55 1.45 11.02
N VAL A 276 -0.80 2.46 10.20
CA VAL A 276 -0.09 3.74 10.22
C VAL A 276 -0.82 4.67 11.18
N LEU A 277 -0.11 5.17 12.17
CA LEU A 277 -0.60 6.18 13.10
C LEU A 277 -0.40 7.58 12.48
N PHE A 278 -1.47 8.37 12.44
CA PHE A 278 -1.43 9.74 11.91
C PHE A 278 -1.60 10.77 13.03
N ALA A 279 -0.89 11.88 12.90
CA ALA A 279 -1.00 13.01 13.81
C ALA A 279 -2.37 13.70 13.64
N THR A 280 -3.11 13.88 14.73
CA THR A 280 -4.38 14.63 14.74
C THR A 280 -4.18 16.13 14.94
N GLU A 281 -3.02 16.52 15.42
CA GLU A 281 -2.54 17.88 15.65
C GLU A 281 -1.04 17.95 15.39
N ASP A 282 -0.46 19.13 15.28
CA ASP A 282 1.00 19.30 15.17
C ASP A 282 1.68 18.71 16.40
N ALA A 283 2.71 17.91 16.19
CA ALA A 283 3.42 17.20 17.24
C ALA A 283 4.94 17.25 17.02
N THR A 284 5.68 16.99 18.08
CA THR A 284 7.12 16.75 18.02
C THR A 284 7.39 15.31 18.50
N ALA A 285 8.18 14.58 17.75
CA ALA A 285 8.57 13.22 18.11
C ALA A 285 9.38 13.21 19.41
N PRO A 286 9.04 12.38 20.41
CA PRO A 286 9.77 12.25 21.65
C PRO A 286 11.13 11.56 21.42
N ASP A 287 11.76 11.05 22.50
CA ASP A 287 12.84 10.07 22.38
C ASP A 287 12.25 8.75 21.82
N THR A 288 12.33 8.60 20.49
CA THR A 288 11.73 7.51 19.74
C THR A 288 12.61 6.26 19.65
N GLU A 289 13.84 6.29 20.19
CA GLU A 289 14.73 5.12 20.14
C GLU A 289 14.11 3.89 20.82
N ARG A 290 13.40 4.09 21.92
CA ARG A 290 12.64 3.04 22.64
C ARG A 290 11.49 2.42 21.83
N TRP A 291 11.00 3.12 20.79
CA TRP A 291 9.97 2.58 19.90
C TRP A 291 10.49 1.44 19.03
N LEU A 292 11.77 1.49 18.67
CA LEU A 292 12.44 0.44 17.92
C LEU A 292 12.45 -0.89 18.68
N GLU A 293 12.67 -0.85 20.01
CA GLU A 293 12.67 -2.03 20.85
C GLU A 293 11.28 -2.71 20.93
N ARG A 294 10.23 -1.93 20.75
CA ARG A 294 8.83 -2.40 20.69
C ARG A 294 8.40 -2.87 19.30
N GLY A 295 9.28 -2.82 18.31
CA GLY A 295 8.98 -3.25 16.94
C GLY A 295 8.17 -2.27 16.12
N VAL A 296 8.06 -1.00 16.56
CA VAL A 296 7.47 0.08 15.77
C VAL A 296 8.32 0.32 14.51
N ARG A 297 7.68 0.61 13.39
CA ARG A 297 8.29 0.83 12.08
C ARG A 297 8.07 2.27 11.63
N ASP A 298 8.84 2.67 10.59
CA ASP A 298 8.76 4.02 10.04
C ASP A 298 8.89 5.06 11.16
N VAL A 299 9.90 4.86 12.04
CA VAL A 299 10.09 5.61 13.29
C VAL A 299 10.72 6.96 13.02
N PRO A 300 10.06 8.09 13.37
CA PRO A 300 10.63 9.43 13.18
C PRO A 300 11.87 9.65 14.05
N HIS A 301 12.74 10.57 13.65
CA HIS A 301 13.87 10.95 14.48
C HIS A 301 13.42 11.72 15.73
N PRO A 302 14.10 11.54 16.89
CA PRO A 302 13.84 12.36 18.07
C PRO A 302 13.87 13.86 17.75
N GLY A 303 12.86 14.60 18.20
CA GLY A 303 12.70 16.03 17.93
C GLY A 303 12.15 16.39 16.53
N GLU A 304 11.81 15.42 15.70
CA GLU A 304 11.21 15.67 14.38
C GLU A 304 9.79 16.27 14.52
N ARG A 305 9.51 17.35 13.77
CA ARG A 305 8.18 17.97 13.75
C ARG A 305 7.28 17.24 12.76
N ILE A 306 6.10 16.86 13.22
CA ILE A 306 5.10 16.12 12.46
C ILE A 306 3.83 16.98 12.38
N ALA A 307 3.48 17.41 11.19
CA ALA A 307 2.29 18.24 10.99
C ALA A 307 1.00 17.40 11.13
N ALA A 308 -0.08 18.03 11.54
CA ALA A 308 -1.40 17.43 11.60
C ALA A 308 -1.78 16.76 10.27
N GLY A 309 -2.32 15.55 10.34
CA GLY A 309 -2.67 14.72 9.19
C GLY A 309 -1.49 13.97 8.54
N HIS A 310 -0.24 14.15 8.99
CA HIS A 310 0.92 13.40 8.52
C HIS A 310 1.10 12.09 9.29
N PRO A 311 1.72 11.04 8.68
CA PRO A 311 2.04 9.80 9.38
C PRO A 311 3.08 10.06 10.47
N ILE A 312 2.92 9.40 11.60
CA ILE A 312 3.86 9.41 12.72
C ILE A 312 4.80 8.21 12.62
N CYS A 313 4.19 7.02 12.61
CA CYS A 313 4.90 5.73 12.56
C CYS A 313 3.94 4.62 12.12
N THR A 314 4.48 3.42 11.99
CA THR A 314 3.72 2.21 11.67
C THR A 314 3.80 1.21 12.83
N VAL A 315 2.64 0.69 13.24
CA VAL A 315 2.51 -0.40 14.22
C VAL A 315 2.25 -1.71 13.48
N VAL A 316 2.91 -2.77 13.92
CA VAL A 316 2.68 -4.15 13.43
C VAL A 316 2.44 -5.06 14.63
N THR A 317 1.41 -5.90 14.54
CA THR A 317 1.05 -6.87 15.59
C THR A 317 0.87 -8.26 14.99
N THR A 318 1.05 -9.29 15.81
CA THR A 318 0.69 -10.67 15.49
C THR A 318 -0.12 -11.25 16.64
N ALA A 319 -1.10 -12.08 16.32
CA ALA A 319 -2.02 -12.69 17.31
C ALA A 319 -2.56 -14.03 16.81
N ALA A 320 -3.38 -14.69 17.61
CA ALA A 320 -4.07 -15.91 17.20
C ALA A 320 -5.24 -15.60 16.26
N THR A 321 -5.93 -14.48 16.46
CA THR A 321 -7.08 -14.07 15.64
C THR A 321 -6.92 -12.66 15.06
N PRO A 322 -7.62 -12.35 13.95
CA PRO A 322 -7.66 -11.00 13.38
C PRO A 322 -8.17 -9.93 14.36
N GLU A 323 -9.14 -10.27 15.20
CA GLU A 323 -9.71 -9.39 16.21
C GLU A 323 -8.66 -9.01 17.28
N GLU A 324 -7.90 -9.99 17.77
CA GLU A 324 -6.81 -9.75 18.71
C GLU A 324 -5.69 -8.91 18.06
N ALA A 325 -5.37 -9.16 16.79
CA ALA A 325 -4.40 -8.36 16.06
C ALA A 325 -4.83 -6.90 15.95
N LEU A 326 -6.11 -6.64 15.63
CA LEU A 326 -6.68 -5.30 15.60
C LEU A 326 -6.66 -4.62 16.98
N ALA A 327 -7.09 -5.33 18.02
CA ALA A 327 -7.06 -4.79 19.39
C ALA A 327 -5.63 -4.41 19.82
N GLY A 328 -4.63 -5.22 19.46
CA GLY A 328 -3.22 -4.93 19.70
C GLY A 328 -2.74 -3.68 18.97
N LEU A 329 -3.17 -3.47 17.72
CA LEU A 329 -2.88 -2.24 16.96
C LEU A 329 -3.45 -1.00 17.65
N GLU A 330 -4.72 -1.05 18.06
CA GLU A 330 -5.40 0.06 18.72
C GLU A 330 -4.74 0.40 20.09
N GLN A 331 -4.39 -0.61 20.86
CA GLN A 331 -3.71 -0.44 22.13
C GLN A 331 -2.35 0.24 21.96
N GLU A 332 -1.54 -0.23 21.03
CA GLU A 332 -0.23 0.36 20.78
C GLU A 332 -0.32 1.77 20.18
N ALA A 333 -1.27 2.01 19.29
CA ALA A 333 -1.54 3.35 18.75
C ALA A 333 -1.94 4.34 19.85
N ALA A 334 -2.79 3.93 20.80
CA ALA A 334 -3.17 4.76 21.93
C ALA A 334 -1.97 5.07 22.85
N ARG A 335 -1.11 4.08 23.09
CA ARG A 335 0.12 4.25 23.88
C ARG A 335 1.09 5.22 23.24
N LEU A 336 1.38 5.07 21.94
CA LEU A 336 2.27 5.95 21.20
C LEU A 336 1.75 7.39 21.16
N ARG A 337 0.42 7.56 21.01
CA ARG A 337 -0.21 8.88 21.03
C ARG A 337 -0.10 9.56 22.40
N ALA A 338 -0.22 8.80 23.49
CA ALA A 338 -0.04 9.32 24.85
C ALA A 338 1.42 9.79 25.10
N GLU A 339 2.38 9.09 24.54
CA GLU A 339 3.80 9.49 24.60
C GLU A 339 4.07 10.81 23.85
N LEU A 340 3.45 11.02 22.67
CA LEU A 340 3.55 12.30 21.94
C LEU A 340 3.00 13.49 22.75
N ARG A 341 1.87 13.31 23.45
CA ARG A 341 1.22 14.38 24.24
C ARG A 341 2.01 14.78 25.49
N VAL A 342 2.69 13.82 26.10
CA VAL A 342 3.46 14.07 27.34
C VAL A 342 4.64 15.02 27.09
N GLU A 343 5.26 14.99 25.93
CA GLU A 343 6.40 15.86 25.62
C GLU A 343 6.01 17.27 25.14
N VAL A 344 4.84 17.45 24.57
CA VAL A 344 4.32 18.77 24.20
C VAL A 344 4.09 19.63 25.46
N VAL A 345 3.78 19.02 26.62
CA VAL A 345 3.57 19.72 27.91
C VAL A 345 4.89 20.05 28.60
N ALA A 346 5.98 19.33 28.35
CA ALA A 346 7.29 19.54 29.01
C ALA A 346 8.17 20.58 28.30
N GLY A 347 7.82 21.02 27.10
CA GLY A 347 8.56 21.98 26.28
C GLY A 347 7.96 23.38 26.22
N GLY A 348 6.95 23.70 27.07
CA GLY A 348 6.29 25.02 27.14
C GLY A 348 6.87 25.92 28.24
#